data_9103981ee62ebb59cb60e71c9b2ef22f
#
_entry.id   9103981ee62ebb59cb60e71c9b2ef22f
#
_cell.length_a   1.000
_cell.length_b   1.000
_cell.length_c   1.000
_cell.angle_alpha   90.00
_cell.angle_beta   90.00
_cell.angle_gamma   90.00
#
_symmetry.space_group_name_H-M   'P 1'
#
loop_
_entity.id
_entity.type
_entity.pdbx_description
1 polymer ?
#
loop_
_entity_poly.entity_id
_entity_poly.type
_entity_poly.pdbx_seq_one_letter_code
_entity_poly.pdbx_strand_id
1 'polypeptide(L)'
;MRILVVVGLSLGVVACKSKASPTSSAGEAAKIVGAVDRTPKDHELDVGRKPIETLKFFDLKPGMHVADLGAGAGYTTELVARSVGPTGKVFAQDSPDWDGAWLKKAWGERLPKPVMANTTHFMRQWDAPLPPEATNLDEVTFVCAYHDVLAEKIDQHKLDAAVFAALKPGGTFVIIDNSAKDGTGAADAEKLHRIDEKLVRADLEQAGFKLVAEADFLRNPADGRDWNADPGADPRTHTQDRFVLKYKKP
;
A
#
# COMPACT_ATOMS: atom_id res chain seq x y z
N MET A 1 1.15 -0.90 76.89
CA MET A 1 1.50 -0.29 75.65
C MET A 1 1.56 -1.42 74.59
N ARG A 2 0.47 -1.60 73.82
CA ARG A 2 0.36 -2.68 72.81
C ARG A 2 0.66 -2.08 71.48
N ILE A 3 1.67 -2.60 70.80
CA ILE A 3 2.08 -2.20 69.42
C ILE A 3 1.31 -3.06 68.44
N LEU A 4 0.49 -2.43 67.64
CA LEU A 4 -0.22 -3.07 66.48
C LEU A 4 0.68 -3.03 65.29
N VAL A 5 1.08 -4.19 64.73
CA VAL A 5 1.80 -4.31 63.47
C VAL A 5 0.76 -4.55 62.37
N VAL A 6 0.64 -3.60 61.45
CA VAL A 6 -0.20 -3.75 60.27
C VAL A 6 0.69 -4.26 59.11
N VAL A 7 0.43 -5.50 58.68
CA VAL A 7 1.06 -6.08 57.49
C VAL A 7 0.23 -5.70 56.27
N GLY A 8 0.77 -4.83 55.45
CA GLY A 8 0.17 -4.47 54.16
C GLY A 8 0.47 -5.54 53.08
N LEU A 9 -0.59 -6.18 52.59
CA LEU A 9 -0.52 -7.12 51.45
C LEU A 9 -0.64 -6.33 50.14
N SER A 10 0.46 -6.17 49.40
CA SER A 10 0.45 -5.58 48.07
C SER A 10 0.13 -6.66 47.04
N LEU A 11 -1.08 -6.61 46.44
CA LEU A 11 -1.42 -7.40 45.27
C LEU A 11 -0.73 -6.78 44.02
N GLY A 12 0.32 -7.43 43.55
CA GLY A 12 0.93 -7.12 42.27
C GLY A 12 0.05 -7.62 41.12
N VAL A 13 -0.54 -6.69 40.38
CA VAL A 13 -1.22 -7.02 39.10
C VAL A 13 -0.16 -7.31 38.03
N VAL A 14 0.02 -8.59 37.74
CA VAL A 14 0.83 -9.02 36.58
C VAL A 14 0.03 -8.78 35.32
N ALA A 15 0.32 -7.69 34.60
CA ALA A 15 -0.20 -7.45 33.26
C ALA A 15 0.48 -8.42 32.27
N CYS A 16 -0.21 -9.50 31.91
CA CYS A 16 0.18 -10.35 30.77
C CYS A 16 0.11 -9.52 29.48
N LYS A 17 1.24 -9.01 29.01
CA LYS A 17 1.39 -8.56 27.62
C LYS A 17 1.39 -9.80 26.72
N SER A 18 0.27 -10.11 26.08
CA SER A 18 0.22 -11.09 25.00
C SER A 18 1.06 -10.57 23.83
N LYS A 19 2.26 -11.12 23.65
CA LYS A 19 3.00 -10.97 22.40
C LYS A 19 2.23 -11.74 21.34
N ALA A 20 1.60 -11.04 20.40
CA ALA A 20 1.03 -11.67 19.21
C ALA A 20 2.15 -12.47 18.50
N SER A 21 1.93 -13.76 18.32
CA SER A 21 2.92 -14.65 17.69
C SER A 21 3.09 -14.27 16.22
N PRO A 22 4.34 -14.20 15.69
CA PRO A 22 4.62 -13.87 14.29
C PRO A 22 3.95 -14.84 13.28
N THR A 23 3.57 -16.03 13.71
CA THR A 23 2.89 -17.06 12.91
C THR A 23 1.44 -16.71 12.55
N SER A 24 0.75 -15.83 13.27
CA SER A 24 -0.65 -15.47 12.97
C SER A 24 -0.78 -14.59 11.73
N SER A 25 0.14 -13.64 11.52
CA SER A 25 0.09 -12.72 10.37
C SER A 25 0.43 -13.40 9.04
N ALA A 26 1.35 -14.35 9.02
CA ALA A 26 1.70 -15.11 7.82
C ALA A 26 0.59 -16.08 7.40
N GLY A 27 -0.05 -16.74 8.36
CA GLY A 27 -1.19 -17.62 8.12
C GLY A 27 -2.43 -16.88 7.61
N GLU A 28 -2.68 -15.67 8.10
CA GLU A 28 -3.78 -14.83 7.63
C GLU A 28 -3.53 -14.31 6.21
N ALA A 29 -2.33 -13.80 5.92
CA ALA A 29 -1.95 -13.38 4.57
C ALA A 29 -2.08 -14.54 3.56
N ALA A 30 -1.65 -15.75 3.93
CA ALA A 30 -1.79 -16.92 3.08
C ALA A 30 -3.26 -17.29 2.80
N LYS A 31 -4.17 -17.16 3.78
CA LYS A 31 -5.62 -17.36 3.57
C LYS A 31 -6.21 -16.32 2.63
N ILE A 32 -5.84 -15.06 2.78
CA ILE A 32 -6.29 -13.97 1.92
C ILE A 32 -5.85 -14.22 0.47
N VAL A 33 -4.58 -14.55 0.27
CA VAL A 33 -4.01 -14.82 -1.05
C VAL A 33 -4.57 -16.09 -1.67
N GLY A 34 -4.83 -17.13 -0.88
CA GLY A 34 -5.39 -18.40 -1.33
C GLY A 34 -6.92 -18.42 -1.44
N ALA A 35 -7.60 -17.28 -1.34
CA ALA A 35 -9.07 -17.24 -1.41
C ALA A 35 -9.58 -17.71 -2.77
N VAL A 36 -10.51 -18.67 -2.76
CA VAL A 36 -10.99 -19.40 -3.95
C VAL A 36 -11.78 -18.55 -4.94
N ASP A 37 -12.25 -17.37 -4.51
CA ASP A 37 -13.00 -16.40 -5.32
C ASP A 37 -12.10 -15.32 -5.95
N ARG A 38 -10.78 -15.41 -5.78
CA ARG A 38 -9.81 -14.62 -6.54
C ARG A 38 -9.73 -15.12 -7.98
N THR A 39 -9.47 -14.21 -8.91
CA THR A 39 -9.44 -14.58 -10.32
C THR A 39 -8.15 -15.34 -10.68
N PRO A 40 -8.16 -16.20 -11.74
CA PRO A 40 -6.94 -16.81 -12.25
C PRO A 40 -5.87 -15.78 -12.62
N LYS A 41 -6.27 -14.62 -13.20
CA LYS A 41 -5.38 -13.53 -13.52
C LYS A 41 -4.70 -12.93 -12.29
N ASP A 42 -5.43 -12.82 -11.16
CA ASP A 42 -4.81 -12.36 -9.90
C ASP A 42 -3.73 -13.33 -9.43
N HIS A 43 -3.96 -14.65 -9.56
CA HIS A 43 -2.98 -15.67 -9.21
C HIS A 43 -1.74 -15.66 -10.11
N GLU A 44 -1.90 -15.35 -11.40
CA GLU A 44 -0.77 -15.14 -12.31
C GLU A 44 0.11 -13.96 -11.86
N LEU A 45 -0.52 -12.87 -11.39
CA LEU A 45 0.18 -11.70 -10.86
C LEU A 45 0.91 -11.97 -9.52
N ASP A 46 0.44 -12.93 -8.74
CA ASP A 46 1.02 -13.24 -7.42
C ASP A 46 2.52 -13.57 -7.51
N VAL A 47 2.97 -14.23 -8.60
CA VAL A 47 4.37 -14.60 -8.80
C VAL A 47 5.30 -13.39 -8.72
N GLY A 48 4.95 -12.30 -9.42
CA GLY A 48 5.76 -11.09 -9.45
C GLY A 48 5.46 -10.10 -8.33
N ARG A 49 4.26 -10.17 -7.73
CA ARG A 49 3.81 -9.20 -6.71
C ARG A 49 4.03 -9.65 -5.28
N LYS A 50 4.34 -10.95 -5.07
CA LYS A 50 4.62 -11.54 -3.76
C LYS A 50 3.63 -11.09 -2.68
N PRO A 51 2.31 -11.36 -2.86
CA PRO A 51 1.26 -10.74 -2.05
C PRO A 51 1.31 -11.13 -0.56
N ILE A 52 1.85 -12.30 -0.21
CA ILE A 52 1.99 -12.70 1.20
C ILE A 52 2.97 -11.76 1.91
N GLU A 53 4.14 -11.52 1.30
CA GLU A 53 5.15 -10.62 1.82
C GLU A 53 4.64 -9.17 1.85
N THR A 54 3.94 -8.76 0.79
CA THR A 54 3.32 -7.43 0.67
C THR A 54 2.30 -7.20 1.79
N LEU A 55 1.37 -8.13 2.03
CA LEU A 55 0.38 -8.01 3.11
C LEU A 55 1.01 -8.01 4.50
N LYS A 56 2.08 -8.78 4.70
CA LYS A 56 2.85 -8.75 5.95
C LYS A 56 3.52 -7.39 6.16
N PHE A 57 4.00 -6.77 5.09
CA PHE A 57 4.62 -5.45 5.14
C PHE A 57 3.59 -4.34 5.39
N PHE A 58 2.41 -4.42 4.77
CA PHE A 58 1.29 -3.51 5.06
C PHE A 58 0.85 -3.60 6.53
N ASP A 59 0.84 -4.79 7.10
CA ASP A 59 0.42 -5.06 8.49
C ASP A 59 -0.99 -4.56 8.83
N LEU A 60 -1.91 -4.64 7.87
CA LEU A 60 -3.29 -4.20 8.00
C LEU A 60 -4.05 -5.00 9.07
N LYS A 61 -4.98 -4.34 9.73
CA LYS A 61 -5.83 -4.95 10.77
C LYS A 61 -7.31 -4.79 10.41
N PRO A 62 -8.17 -5.73 10.83
CA PRO A 62 -9.61 -5.57 10.72
C PRO A 62 -10.10 -4.23 11.30
N GLY A 63 -10.97 -3.57 10.54
CA GLY A 63 -11.55 -2.28 10.92
C GLY A 63 -10.75 -1.05 10.49
N MET A 64 -9.56 -1.20 9.90
CA MET A 64 -8.78 -0.08 9.37
C MET A 64 -9.47 0.60 8.19
N HIS A 65 -9.26 1.91 8.07
CA HIS A 65 -9.62 2.72 6.92
C HIS A 65 -8.38 2.96 6.07
N VAL A 66 -8.42 2.51 4.83
CA VAL A 66 -7.25 2.50 3.93
C VAL A 66 -7.62 3.16 2.61
N ALA A 67 -6.70 3.93 2.03
CA ALA A 67 -6.79 4.32 0.63
C ALA A 67 -5.77 3.54 -0.20
N ASP A 68 -6.17 3.10 -1.40
CA ASP A 68 -5.31 2.48 -2.40
C ASP A 68 -5.28 3.39 -3.62
N LEU A 69 -4.17 4.09 -3.84
CA LEU A 69 -4.00 5.03 -4.92
C LEU A 69 -3.42 4.32 -6.15
N GLY A 70 -3.87 4.72 -7.34
CA GLY A 70 -3.49 4.05 -8.58
C GLY A 70 -3.90 2.58 -8.56
N ALA A 71 -5.14 2.33 -8.13
CA ALA A 71 -5.66 0.99 -7.86
C ALA A 71 -5.71 0.08 -9.11
N GLY A 72 -5.78 0.69 -10.32
CA GLY A 72 -5.83 -0.01 -11.60
C GLY A 72 -6.96 -1.04 -11.64
N ALA A 73 -6.66 -2.29 -11.99
CA ALA A 73 -7.66 -3.36 -12.00
C ALA A 73 -8.08 -3.86 -10.59
N GLY A 74 -7.65 -3.17 -9.51
CA GLY A 74 -8.06 -3.46 -8.13
C GLY A 74 -7.42 -4.69 -7.50
N TYR A 75 -6.28 -5.17 -8.02
CA TYR A 75 -5.59 -6.32 -7.43
C TYR A 75 -5.18 -6.07 -5.97
N THR A 76 -4.46 -4.97 -5.72
CA THR A 76 -4.05 -4.58 -4.36
C THR A 76 -5.27 -4.25 -3.52
N THR A 77 -6.22 -3.50 -4.08
CA THR A 77 -7.45 -3.10 -3.41
C THR A 77 -8.24 -4.30 -2.85
N GLU A 78 -8.38 -5.40 -3.62
CA GLU A 78 -9.08 -6.60 -3.13
C GLU A 78 -8.33 -7.26 -1.96
N LEU A 79 -7.00 -7.32 -2.00
CA LEU A 79 -6.20 -7.84 -0.90
C LEU A 79 -6.34 -6.97 0.36
N VAL A 80 -6.34 -5.64 0.19
CA VAL A 80 -6.58 -4.67 1.27
C VAL A 80 -7.99 -4.84 1.84
N ALA A 81 -9.03 -4.92 0.98
CA ALA A 81 -10.43 -5.10 1.39
C ALA A 81 -10.62 -6.37 2.24
N ARG A 82 -10.00 -7.47 1.84
CA ARG A 82 -9.97 -8.73 2.60
C ARG A 82 -9.28 -8.59 3.95
N SER A 83 -8.18 -7.84 3.99
CA SER A 83 -7.39 -7.65 5.21
C SER A 83 -8.11 -6.80 6.25
N VAL A 84 -8.76 -5.70 5.83
CA VAL A 84 -9.48 -4.83 6.76
C VAL A 84 -10.87 -5.35 7.12
N GLY A 85 -11.39 -6.30 6.34
CA GLY A 85 -12.66 -6.97 6.61
C GLY A 85 -13.88 -6.05 6.54
N PRO A 86 -15.08 -6.56 6.88
CA PRO A 86 -16.34 -5.85 6.67
C PRO A 86 -16.54 -4.63 7.56
N THR A 87 -15.77 -4.46 8.62
CA THR A 87 -15.80 -3.30 9.51
C THR A 87 -14.80 -2.22 9.13
N GLY A 88 -13.87 -2.52 8.21
CA GLY A 88 -12.95 -1.57 7.62
C GLY A 88 -13.56 -0.82 6.44
N LYS A 89 -12.80 0.12 5.87
CA LYS A 89 -13.20 0.88 4.69
C LYS A 89 -12.03 1.04 3.74
N VAL A 90 -12.29 0.87 2.45
CA VAL A 90 -11.28 1.03 1.40
C VAL A 90 -11.71 2.09 0.39
N PHE A 91 -10.82 3.03 0.13
CA PHE A 91 -10.96 4.09 -0.85
C PHE A 91 -10.01 3.80 -2.01
N ALA A 92 -10.53 3.28 -3.12
CA ALA A 92 -9.75 2.95 -4.31
C ALA A 92 -9.79 4.10 -5.31
N GLN A 93 -8.65 4.70 -5.60
CA GLN A 93 -8.55 5.83 -6.52
C GLN A 93 -7.79 5.46 -7.78
N ASP A 94 -8.28 5.94 -8.92
CA ASP A 94 -7.57 5.95 -10.18
C ASP A 94 -7.57 7.35 -10.82
N SER A 95 -6.54 7.63 -11.65
CA SER A 95 -6.47 8.86 -12.45
C SER A 95 -7.60 8.88 -13.49
N PRO A 96 -8.25 10.03 -13.71
CA PRO A 96 -9.18 10.20 -14.84
C PRO A 96 -8.55 9.91 -16.20
N ASP A 97 -7.24 10.06 -16.33
CA ASP A 97 -6.51 9.77 -17.57
C ASP A 97 -6.47 8.27 -17.89
N TRP A 98 -6.78 7.42 -16.89
CA TRP A 98 -6.93 5.97 -17.05
C TRP A 98 -8.36 5.55 -17.39
N ASP A 99 -9.33 6.49 -17.52
CA ASP A 99 -10.74 6.16 -17.79
C ASP A 99 -10.92 5.51 -19.17
N GLY A 100 -10.88 4.19 -19.20
CA GLY A 100 -10.99 3.39 -20.39
C GLY A 100 -11.83 2.14 -20.22
N ALA A 101 -12.12 1.48 -21.32
CA ALA A 101 -12.93 0.26 -21.35
C ALA A 101 -12.35 -0.86 -20.47
N TRP A 102 -11.03 -0.96 -20.41
CA TRP A 102 -10.33 -1.96 -19.61
C TRP A 102 -10.58 -1.77 -18.11
N LEU A 103 -10.49 -0.52 -17.63
CA LEU A 103 -10.66 -0.16 -16.23
C LEU A 103 -12.12 -0.36 -15.81
N LYS A 104 -13.08 0.13 -16.63
CA LYS A 104 -14.51 -0.06 -16.41
C LYS A 104 -14.90 -1.54 -16.34
N LYS A 105 -14.33 -2.37 -17.22
CA LYS A 105 -14.54 -3.81 -17.20
C LYS A 105 -13.99 -4.42 -15.90
N ALA A 106 -12.75 -4.10 -15.54
CA ALA A 106 -12.11 -4.65 -14.35
C ALA A 106 -12.90 -4.33 -13.07
N TRP A 107 -13.32 -3.09 -12.89
CA TRP A 107 -14.11 -2.69 -11.72
C TRP A 107 -15.54 -3.22 -11.78
N GLY A 108 -16.16 -3.32 -12.97
CA GLY A 108 -17.46 -3.93 -13.16
C GLY A 108 -17.53 -5.40 -12.75
N GLU A 109 -16.41 -6.13 -12.88
CA GLU A 109 -16.27 -7.51 -12.46
C GLU A 109 -15.88 -7.65 -10.98
N ARG A 110 -15.10 -6.70 -10.44
CA ARG A 110 -14.52 -6.79 -9.09
C ARG A 110 -15.45 -6.26 -8.00
N LEU A 111 -16.05 -5.06 -8.17
CA LEU A 111 -16.90 -4.44 -7.16
C LEU A 111 -18.11 -5.26 -6.73
N PRO A 112 -18.77 -6.07 -7.61
CA PRO A 112 -19.87 -6.93 -7.20
C PRO A 112 -19.50 -8.08 -6.26
N LYS A 113 -18.22 -8.37 -6.07
CA LYS A 113 -17.79 -9.42 -5.14
C LYS A 113 -18.15 -9.05 -3.69
N PRO A 114 -18.72 -9.97 -2.90
CA PRO A 114 -19.09 -9.68 -1.50
C PRO A 114 -17.93 -9.11 -0.66
N VAL A 115 -16.70 -9.52 -0.93
CA VAL A 115 -15.51 -9.04 -0.23
C VAL A 115 -15.21 -7.55 -0.48
N MET A 116 -15.73 -6.99 -1.58
CA MET A 116 -15.53 -5.58 -1.94
C MET A 116 -16.64 -4.66 -1.39
N ALA A 117 -17.59 -5.17 -0.60
CA ALA A 117 -18.71 -4.39 -0.05
C ALA A 117 -18.25 -3.20 0.84
N ASN A 118 -17.01 -3.25 1.35
CA ASN A 118 -16.38 -2.19 2.14
C ASN A 118 -15.56 -1.20 1.28
N THR A 119 -15.61 -1.31 -0.06
CA THR A 119 -14.75 -0.57 -1.00
C THR A 119 -15.58 0.41 -1.82
N THR A 120 -15.05 1.63 -1.96
CA THR A 120 -15.55 2.65 -2.90
C THR A 120 -14.47 2.93 -3.92
N HIS A 121 -14.77 2.77 -5.21
CA HIS A 121 -13.89 3.15 -6.32
C HIS A 121 -14.34 4.48 -6.91
N PHE A 122 -13.38 5.35 -7.25
CA PHE A 122 -13.61 6.67 -7.81
C PHE A 122 -12.43 7.16 -8.64
N MET A 123 -12.71 8.11 -9.54
CA MET A 123 -11.70 8.74 -10.40
C MET A 123 -11.41 10.15 -9.86
N ARG A 124 -10.15 10.45 -9.55
CA ARG A 124 -9.69 11.78 -9.11
C ARG A 124 -8.25 12.01 -9.56
N GLN A 125 -7.93 13.27 -9.86
CA GLN A 125 -6.57 13.66 -10.23
C GLN A 125 -5.57 13.45 -9.09
N TRP A 126 -4.33 13.19 -9.45
CA TRP A 126 -3.24 12.90 -8.51
C TRP A 126 -2.97 14.04 -7.52
N ASP A 127 -3.18 15.30 -7.92
CA ASP A 127 -2.97 16.46 -7.04
C ASP A 127 -4.06 16.65 -5.98
N ALA A 128 -5.18 15.93 -6.11
CA ALA A 128 -6.27 15.88 -5.13
C ALA A 128 -6.91 14.48 -5.11
N PRO A 129 -6.12 13.41 -4.79
CA PRO A 129 -6.51 12.03 -5.08
C PRO A 129 -7.62 11.50 -4.20
N LEU A 130 -7.88 12.12 -3.06
CA LEU A 130 -8.81 11.59 -2.07
C LEU A 130 -10.09 12.45 -1.97
N PRO A 131 -11.27 11.81 -1.79
CA PRO A 131 -12.50 12.54 -1.56
C PRO A 131 -12.54 13.11 -0.13
N PRO A 132 -13.37 14.13 0.14
CA PRO A 132 -13.40 14.81 1.45
C PRO A 132 -13.66 13.89 2.64
N GLU A 133 -14.38 12.78 2.43
CA GLU A 133 -14.66 11.78 3.47
C GLU A 133 -13.50 10.83 3.77
N ALA A 134 -12.47 10.76 2.93
CA ALA A 134 -11.27 9.97 3.16
C ALA A 134 -10.32 10.71 4.10
N THR A 135 -10.65 10.72 5.37
CA THR A 135 -9.89 11.38 6.45
C THR A 135 -9.60 10.40 7.58
N ASN A 136 -8.59 10.73 8.40
CA ASN A 136 -8.16 9.88 9.51
C ASN A 136 -7.82 8.45 9.07
N LEU A 137 -7.23 8.32 7.89
CA LEU A 137 -6.83 7.03 7.34
C LEU A 137 -5.73 6.39 8.20
N ASP A 138 -5.81 5.08 8.34
CA ASP A 138 -4.80 4.26 9.00
C ASP A 138 -3.57 4.06 8.12
N GLU A 139 -3.81 3.78 6.84
CA GLU A 139 -2.76 3.56 5.84
C GLU A 139 -3.22 4.05 4.47
N VAL A 140 -2.26 4.51 3.68
CA VAL A 140 -2.41 4.72 2.24
C VAL A 140 -1.41 3.80 1.55
N THR A 141 -1.86 3.05 0.54
CA THR A 141 -1.01 2.22 -0.34
C THR A 141 -0.92 2.85 -1.72
N PHE A 142 0.28 2.81 -2.32
CA PHE A 142 0.53 3.29 -3.66
C PHE A 142 1.50 2.33 -4.34
N VAL A 143 0.95 1.45 -5.19
CA VAL A 143 1.68 0.29 -5.70
C VAL A 143 1.82 0.35 -7.21
N CYS A 144 3.05 0.55 -7.69
CA CYS A 144 3.43 0.64 -9.10
C CYS A 144 2.69 1.75 -9.85
N ALA A 145 2.52 2.93 -9.24
CA ALA A 145 1.85 4.07 -9.86
C ALA A 145 2.37 5.45 -9.39
N TYR A 146 3.35 5.53 -8.49
CA TYR A 146 3.92 6.83 -8.12
C TYR A 146 4.64 7.47 -9.31
N HIS A 147 5.32 6.67 -10.13
CA HIS A 147 5.96 7.14 -11.36
C HIS A 147 4.97 7.77 -12.36
N ASP A 148 3.70 7.32 -12.41
CA ASP A 148 2.69 7.85 -13.32
C ASP A 148 2.33 9.30 -13.00
N VAL A 149 2.38 9.70 -11.73
CA VAL A 149 2.17 11.09 -11.32
C VAL A 149 3.13 12.03 -12.06
N LEU A 150 4.40 11.63 -12.17
CA LEU A 150 5.43 12.42 -12.83
C LEU A 150 5.37 12.25 -14.36
N ALA A 151 5.00 11.05 -14.85
CA ALA A 151 4.76 10.80 -16.27
C ALA A 151 3.61 11.67 -16.80
N GLU A 152 2.52 11.83 -16.05
CA GLU A 152 1.40 12.72 -16.32
C GLU A 152 1.71 14.21 -16.05
N LYS A 153 2.95 14.53 -15.61
CA LYS A 153 3.42 15.89 -15.32
C LYS A 153 2.62 16.62 -14.24
N ILE A 154 2.10 15.85 -13.31
CA ILE A 154 1.43 16.37 -12.13
C ILE A 154 2.47 16.65 -11.03
N ASP A 155 2.22 17.69 -10.25
CA ASP A 155 3.05 18.03 -9.09
C ASP A 155 2.88 17.01 -7.97
N GLN A 156 3.87 16.12 -7.82
CA GLN A 156 3.85 15.05 -6.82
C GLN A 156 3.82 15.59 -5.38
N HIS A 157 4.33 16.79 -5.14
CA HIS A 157 4.29 17.38 -3.80
C HIS A 157 2.86 17.69 -3.34
N LYS A 158 1.94 17.98 -4.28
CA LYS A 158 0.52 18.14 -3.95
C LYS A 158 -0.13 16.82 -3.56
N LEU A 159 0.20 15.73 -4.27
CA LEU A 159 -0.23 14.37 -3.91
C LEU A 159 0.27 14.02 -2.51
N ASP A 160 1.56 14.18 -2.25
CA ASP A 160 2.18 13.85 -0.97
C ASP A 160 1.56 14.64 0.19
N ALA A 161 1.32 15.94 -0.03
CA ALA A 161 0.64 16.79 0.95
C ALA A 161 -0.81 16.37 1.20
N ALA A 162 -1.55 15.97 0.14
CA ALA A 162 -2.92 15.48 0.27
C ALA A 162 -2.98 14.16 1.05
N VAL A 163 -2.08 13.24 0.78
CA VAL A 163 -1.94 11.98 1.52
C VAL A 163 -1.56 12.27 2.98
N PHE A 164 -0.60 13.16 3.21
CA PHE A 164 -0.21 13.55 4.56
C PHE A 164 -1.39 14.13 5.33
N ALA A 165 -2.20 14.99 4.71
CA ALA A 165 -3.38 15.58 5.35
C ALA A 165 -4.42 14.50 5.71
N ALA A 166 -4.69 13.55 4.82
CA ALA A 166 -5.71 12.51 4.98
C ALA A 166 -5.37 11.45 6.04
N LEU A 167 -4.10 11.17 6.26
CA LEU A 167 -3.66 10.22 7.28
C LEU A 167 -3.86 10.77 8.70
N LYS A 168 -4.25 9.91 9.63
CA LYS A 168 -4.22 10.22 11.07
C LYS A 168 -2.78 10.36 11.58
N PRO A 169 -2.53 11.04 12.71
CA PRO A 169 -1.23 10.96 13.39
C PRO A 169 -0.85 9.49 13.64
N GLY A 170 0.34 9.10 13.25
CA GLY A 170 0.79 7.71 13.33
C GLY A 170 0.33 6.81 12.19
N GLY A 171 -0.51 7.29 11.27
CA GLY A 171 -0.88 6.57 10.05
C GLY A 171 0.29 6.43 9.08
N THR A 172 0.21 5.46 8.16
CA THR A 172 1.34 5.08 7.30
C THR A 172 1.03 5.26 5.82
N PHE A 173 2.06 5.62 5.07
CA PHE A 173 2.06 5.67 3.61
C PHE A 173 3.04 4.63 3.07
N VAL A 174 2.54 3.63 2.34
CA VAL A 174 3.36 2.58 1.76
C VAL A 174 3.47 2.80 0.26
N ILE A 175 4.71 2.85 -0.23
CA ILE A 175 5.02 2.97 -1.65
C ILE A 175 5.82 1.76 -2.09
N ILE A 176 5.35 1.12 -3.16
CA ILE A 176 6.07 0.09 -3.91
C ILE A 176 6.12 0.57 -5.35
N ASP A 177 7.32 0.75 -5.92
CA ASP A 177 7.39 1.15 -7.32
C ASP A 177 8.60 0.56 -8.05
N ASN A 178 8.56 0.62 -9.38
CA ASN A 178 9.59 0.10 -10.26
C ASN A 178 10.83 1.00 -10.18
N SER A 179 11.96 0.41 -9.80
CA SER A 179 13.21 1.15 -9.65
C SER A 179 13.77 1.60 -11.01
N ALA A 180 14.03 2.89 -11.15
CA ALA A 180 14.90 3.43 -12.19
C ALA A 180 16.38 3.28 -11.81
N LYS A 181 17.30 3.66 -12.71
CA LYS A 181 18.72 3.77 -12.39
C LYS A 181 18.94 4.91 -11.40
N ASP A 182 19.85 4.72 -10.48
CA ASP A 182 20.21 5.73 -9.50
C ASP A 182 20.65 7.03 -10.18
N GLY A 183 20.11 8.16 -9.71
CA GLY A 183 20.43 9.49 -10.20
C GLY A 183 19.64 9.93 -11.44
N THR A 184 18.70 9.11 -11.95
CA THR A 184 17.86 9.51 -13.09
C THR A 184 16.64 10.34 -12.68
N GLY A 185 16.32 10.39 -11.39
CA GLY A 185 15.15 11.12 -10.90
C GLY A 185 13.86 10.64 -11.57
N ALA A 186 13.14 11.54 -12.24
CA ALA A 186 11.89 11.25 -12.97
C ALA A 186 12.10 10.98 -14.47
N ALA A 187 13.34 10.96 -14.98
CA ALA A 187 13.59 10.91 -16.44
C ALA A 187 13.04 9.64 -17.12
N ASP A 188 12.93 8.56 -16.36
CA ASP A 188 12.47 7.26 -16.84
C ASP A 188 10.96 7.01 -16.59
N ALA A 189 10.24 7.94 -15.96
CA ALA A 189 8.85 7.76 -15.58
C ALA A 189 7.93 7.53 -16.78
N GLU A 190 7.97 8.42 -17.77
CA GLU A 190 7.09 8.34 -18.94
C GLU A 190 7.43 7.18 -19.89
N LYS A 191 8.72 6.89 -20.09
CA LYS A 191 9.16 5.93 -21.12
C LYS A 191 9.34 4.52 -20.61
N LEU A 192 9.81 4.38 -19.37
CA LEU A 192 10.17 3.10 -18.80
C LEU A 192 9.25 2.67 -17.65
N HIS A 193 8.29 3.52 -17.23
CA HIS A 193 7.44 3.30 -16.07
C HIS A 193 8.27 2.93 -14.83
N ARG A 194 9.31 3.76 -14.58
CA ARG A 194 10.27 3.60 -13.49
C ARG A 194 10.60 4.94 -12.86
N ILE A 195 10.91 4.93 -11.57
CA ILE A 195 11.30 6.13 -10.84
C ILE A 195 12.52 5.87 -9.95
N ASP A 196 13.36 6.89 -9.79
CA ASP A 196 14.50 6.83 -8.88
C ASP A 196 14.00 6.83 -7.42
N GLU A 197 14.33 5.79 -6.69
CA GLU A 197 13.95 5.64 -5.28
C GLU A 197 14.41 6.84 -4.42
N LYS A 198 15.57 7.44 -4.74
CA LYS A 198 16.10 8.58 -3.99
C LYS A 198 15.22 9.82 -4.15
N LEU A 199 14.62 10.01 -5.33
CA LEU A 199 13.65 11.10 -5.54
C LEU A 199 12.43 10.90 -4.65
N VAL A 200 11.83 9.71 -4.67
CA VAL A 200 10.65 9.38 -3.86
C VAL A 200 10.92 9.57 -2.36
N ARG A 201 12.09 9.15 -1.89
CA ARG A 201 12.51 9.36 -0.50
C ARG A 201 12.58 10.84 -0.14
N ALA A 202 13.20 11.66 -1.01
CA ALA A 202 13.35 13.09 -0.77
C ALA A 202 11.98 13.80 -0.75
N ASP A 203 11.08 13.46 -1.68
CA ASP A 203 9.74 14.05 -1.78
C ASP A 203 8.92 13.78 -0.51
N LEU A 204 8.91 12.53 -0.05
CA LEU A 204 8.15 12.15 1.15
C LEU A 204 8.73 12.75 2.44
N GLU A 205 10.05 12.83 2.56
CA GLU A 205 10.70 13.50 3.68
C GLU A 205 10.41 15.00 3.68
N GLN A 206 10.39 15.62 2.51
CA GLN A 206 9.98 17.04 2.35
C GLN A 206 8.52 17.26 2.73
N ALA A 207 7.61 16.32 2.43
CA ALA A 207 6.21 16.35 2.84
C ALA A 207 6.01 16.15 4.36
N GLY A 208 7.07 15.81 5.10
CA GLY A 208 7.08 15.66 6.56
C GLY A 208 6.94 14.22 7.05
N PHE A 209 6.90 13.25 6.16
CA PHE A 209 6.88 11.84 6.51
C PHE A 209 8.22 11.37 7.11
N LYS A 210 8.17 10.29 7.88
CA LYS A 210 9.36 9.62 8.43
C LYS A 210 9.41 8.17 7.96
N LEU A 211 10.51 7.76 7.34
CA LEU A 211 10.73 6.37 6.98
C LEU A 211 10.75 5.51 8.25
N VAL A 212 9.93 4.47 8.28
CA VAL A 212 9.82 3.55 9.44
C VAL A 212 10.13 2.10 9.09
N ALA A 213 10.02 1.72 7.83
CA ALA A 213 10.42 0.40 7.34
C ALA A 213 10.74 0.43 5.84
N GLU A 214 11.58 -0.48 5.42
CA GLU A 214 11.84 -0.83 4.03
C GLU A 214 12.00 -2.34 3.90
N ALA A 215 11.81 -2.87 2.70
CA ALA A 215 11.99 -4.30 2.45
C ALA A 215 12.58 -4.56 1.06
N ASP A 216 13.22 -5.71 0.91
CA ASP A 216 13.93 -6.13 -0.29
C ASP A 216 13.28 -7.31 -1.03
N PHE A 217 12.13 -7.78 -0.55
CA PHE A 217 11.48 -8.96 -1.12
C PHE A 217 11.05 -8.80 -2.60
N LEU A 218 10.98 -7.58 -3.14
CA LEU A 218 10.73 -7.28 -4.55
C LEU A 218 11.98 -6.80 -5.31
N ARG A 219 13.15 -6.81 -4.67
CA ARG A 219 14.40 -6.49 -5.35
C ARG A 219 14.79 -7.58 -6.33
N ASN A 220 15.28 -7.16 -7.48
CA ASN A 220 15.86 -8.04 -8.49
C ASN A 220 17.17 -7.45 -9.01
N PRO A 221 18.32 -7.87 -8.48
CA PRO A 221 19.64 -7.37 -8.93
C PRO A 221 19.96 -7.69 -10.38
N ALA A 222 19.25 -8.63 -11.01
CA ALA A 222 19.44 -8.97 -12.42
C ALA A 222 18.68 -8.04 -13.38
N ASP A 223 17.80 -7.16 -12.87
CA ASP A 223 17.10 -6.16 -13.68
C ASP A 223 18.03 -4.99 -14.03
N GLY A 224 18.35 -4.83 -15.30
CA GLY A 224 19.18 -3.73 -15.81
C GLY A 224 18.50 -2.35 -15.73
N ARG A 225 17.21 -2.30 -15.37
CA ARG A 225 16.38 -1.08 -15.27
C ARG A 225 16.40 -0.22 -16.55
N ASP A 226 16.44 -0.87 -17.72
CA ASP A 226 16.60 -0.25 -19.04
C ASP A 226 15.50 -0.62 -20.03
N TRP A 227 14.42 -1.22 -19.53
CA TRP A 227 13.27 -1.66 -20.31
C TRP A 227 11.96 -1.15 -19.67
N ASN A 228 10.91 -1.04 -20.50
CA ASN A 228 9.62 -0.54 -20.06
C ASN A 228 8.91 -1.54 -19.13
N ALA A 229 8.69 -1.15 -17.88
CA ALA A 229 8.09 -1.96 -16.83
C ALA A 229 6.55 -1.95 -16.85
N ASP A 230 5.92 -1.22 -17.79
CA ASP A 230 4.47 -1.21 -17.94
C ASP A 230 3.95 -2.63 -18.24
N PRO A 231 2.83 -3.05 -17.62
CA PRO A 231 2.27 -4.38 -17.84
C PRO A 231 1.97 -4.67 -19.31
N GLY A 232 2.63 -5.69 -19.86
CA GLY A 232 2.48 -6.12 -21.25
C GLY A 232 3.40 -5.42 -22.26
N ALA A 233 4.17 -4.42 -21.85
CA ALA A 233 5.12 -3.74 -22.73
C ALA A 233 6.38 -4.57 -23.03
N ASP A 234 6.77 -5.44 -22.10
CA ASP A 234 7.96 -6.29 -22.22
C ASP A 234 7.69 -7.68 -21.63
N PRO A 235 8.19 -8.78 -22.23
CA PRO A 235 8.01 -10.14 -21.69
C PRO A 235 8.65 -10.34 -20.32
N ARG A 236 9.57 -9.48 -19.88
CA ARG A 236 10.17 -9.46 -18.56
C ARG A 236 9.25 -8.87 -17.48
N THR A 237 8.09 -8.35 -17.85
CA THR A 237 7.07 -7.86 -16.91
C THR A 237 6.85 -8.87 -15.78
N HIS A 238 6.81 -8.40 -14.55
CA HIS A 238 6.79 -9.14 -13.27
C HIS A 238 8.16 -9.56 -12.73
N THR A 239 9.26 -9.29 -13.44
CA THR A 239 10.64 -9.51 -12.95
C THR A 239 11.39 -8.21 -12.65
N GLN A 240 10.74 -7.06 -12.81
CA GLN A 240 11.36 -5.76 -12.54
C GLN A 240 11.79 -5.60 -11.07
N ASP A 241 12.91 -4.92 -10.90
CA ASP A 241 13.35 -4.48 -9.57
C ASP A 241 12.40 -3.43 -9.02
N ARG A 242 11.96 -3.60 -7.77
CA ARG A 242 11.10 -2.65 -7.08
C ARG A 242 11.61 -2.35 -5.69
N PHE A 243 11.48 -1.09 -5.30
CA PHE A 243 11.65 -0.70 -3.92
C PHE A 243 10.33 -0.81 -3.15
N VAL A 244 10.43 -1.03 -1.85
CA VAL A 244 9.30 -1.18 -0.92
C VAL A 244 9.58 -0.31 0.31
N LEU A 245 8.82 0.76 0.47
CA LEU A 245 9.03 1.76 1.52
C LEU A 245 7.76 1.96 2.34
N LYS A 246 7.90 2.10 3.65
CA LYS A 246 6.81 2.50 4.55
C LYS A 246 7.21 3.76 5.31
N TYR A 247 6.43 4.77 5.12
CA TYR A 247 6.56 6.05 5.81
C TYR A 247 5.45 6.23 6.83
N LYS A 248 5.70 7.04 7.85
CA LYS A 248 4.75 7.35 8.91
C LYS A 248 4.55 8.86 9.00
N LYS A 249 3.29 9.27 9.15
CA LYS A 249 2.95 10.63 9.60
C LYS A 249 3.25 10.71 11.11
N PRO A 250 4.11 11.64 11.58
CA PRO A 250 4.42 11.84 12.99
C PRO A 250 3.21 12.10 13.88
#